data_631f9d2fd23a401dacae1a171dfa70dc
#
_entry.id   631f9d2fd23a401dacae1a171dfa70dc
#
_cell.length_a   1.000
_cell.length_b   1.000
_cell.length_c   1.000
_cell.angle_alpha   90.00
_cell.angle_beta   90.00
_cell.angle_gamma   90.00
#
_symmetry.space_group_name_H-M   'P 1'
#
loop_
_entity.id
_entity.type
_entity.pdbx_description
1 polymer ?
#
loop_
_entity_poly.entity_id
_entity_poly.type
_entity_poly.pdbx_seq_one_letter_code
_entity_poly.pdbx_strand_id
1 'polypeptide(L)'
;MKKFSDNNMSDEQLQELLRKLKLVFFAENLSSHVSAAAKNQVSCFNFLAVLAEGELAARSQRGIARRLQAAKIPVLYSMDSFDWSFPTRINRPQIEQLMRLEFMQNKGSVVIIGPVGVGKTRIASCLLRRACEKEMNALFVQAVDIVNDLLAAKMRHCFAERLKKYVSPALLAIDEPGYLPLDKEGAEVLFQVFSKRYKQKSTIVTTNMKGREGGGGFDNSARVACA
;
A
#
# COMPACT_ATOMS: atom_id res chain seq x y z
N MET A 1 -4.83 -38.14 -24.74
CA MET A 1 -3.66 -37.33 -25.15
C MET A 1 -3.88 -36.87 -26.59
N LYS A 2 -4.11 -35.57 -26.86
CA LYS A 2 -4.11 -35.05 -28.23
C LYS A 2 -2.67 -35.11 -28.73
N LYS A 3 -2.43 -35.82 -29.85
CA LYS A 3 -1.13 -35.84 -30.54
C LYS A 3 -0.79 -34.41 -30.96
N PHE A 4 0.51 -34.05 -30.92
CA PHE A 4 1.02 -32.88 -31.59
C PHE A 4 0.79 -33.08 -33.11
N SER A 5 -0.38 -32.72 -33.61
CA SER A 5 -0.66 -32.63 -35.02
C SER A 5 -0.51 -31.17 -35.44
N ASP A 6 -0.09 -30.94 -36.67
CA ASP A 6 0.03 -29.60 -37.28
C ASP A 6 -1.30 -28.85 -37.15
N ASN A 7 -1.41 -28.14 -36.01
CA ASN A 7 -2.56 -27.27 -35.78
C ASN A 7 -2.18 -25.96 -36.46
N ASN A 8 -2.74 -25.73 -37.64
CA ASN A 8 -2.48 -24.52 -38.44
C ASN A 8 -3.17 -23.30 -37.80
N MET A 9 -2.85 -23.06 -36.52
CA MET A 9 -3.38 -21.94 -35.73
C MET A 9 -2.61 -20.70 -36.12
N SER A 10 -3.29 -19.63 -36.49
CA SER A 10 -2.63 -18.34 -36.77
C SER A 10 -2.11 -17.69 -35.47
N ASP A 11 -1.10 -16.84 -35.59
CA ASP A 11 -0.56 -16.06 -34.45
C ASP A 11 -1.67 -15.28 -33.74
N GLU A 12 -2.62 -14.71 -34.47
CA GLU A 12 -3.76 -13.97 -33.92
C GLU A 12 -4.68 -14.85 -33.07
N GLN A 13 -4.97 -16.06 -33.56
CA GLN A 13 -5.79 -17.03 -32.83
C GLN A 13 -5.10 -17.47 -31.55
N LEU A 14 -3.79 -17.70 -31.57
CA LEU A 14 -3.03 -18.06 -30.38
C LEU A 14 -2.98 -16.89 -29.37
N GLN A 15 -2.77 -15.67 -29.82
CA GLN A 15 -2.79 -14.49 -28.95
C GLN A 15 -4.17 -14.30 -28.29
N GLU A 16 -5.27 -14.55 -29.03
CA GLU A 16 -6.62 -14.48 -28.46
C GLU A 16 -6.83 -15.53 -27.35
N LEU A 17 -6.38 -16.77 -27.56
CA LEU A 17 -6.43 -17.82 -26.55
C LEU A 17 -5.62 -17.44 -25.29
N LEU A 18 -4.41 -16.90 -25.48
CA LEU A 18 -3.57 -16.45 -24.38
C LEU A 18 -4.23 -15.32 -23.58
N ARG A 19 -4.89 -14.37 -24.25
CA ARG A 19 -5.69 -13.32 -23.58
C ARG A 19 -6.86 -13.90 -22.79
N LYS A 20 -7.58 -14.89 -23.34
CA LYS A 20 -8.66 -15.62 -22.62
C LYS A 20 -8.13 -16.33 -21.37
N LEU A 21 -6.93 -16.87 -21.42
CA LEU A 21 -6.21 -17.44 -20.27
C LEU A 21 -5.60 -16.39 -19.32
N LYS A 22 -5.81 -15.10 -19.62
CA LYS A 22 -5.22 -13.96 -18.86
C LYS A 22 -3.68 -13.96 -18.85
N LEU A 23 -3.06 -14.52 -19.87
CA LEU A 23 -1.62 -14.50 -20.12
C LEU A 23 -1.27 -13.33 -21.04
N VAL A 24 -1.43 -12.11 -20.51
CA VAL A 24 -1.35 -10.88 -21.32
C VAL A 24 0.08 -10.65 -21.84
N PHE A 25 1.08 -10.84 -20.99
CA PHE A 25 2.47 -10.68 -21.37
C PHE A 25 2.86 -11.68 -22.50
N PHE A 26 2.42 -12.93 -22.38
CA PHE A 26 2.59 -13.92 -23.45
C PHE A 26 1.98 -13.43 -24.77
N ALA A 27 0.70 -13.00 -24.73
CA ALA A 27 -0.01 -12.57 -25.92
C ALA A 27 0.66 -11.37 -26.62
N GLU A 28 1.20 -10.43 -25.86
CA GLU A 28 1.81 -9.22 -26.38
C GLU A 28 3.25 -9.43 -26.90
N ASN A 29 3.98 -10.39 -26.31
CA ASN A 29 5.41 -10.58 -26.58
C ASN A 29 5.75 -11.87 -27.34
N LEU A 30 4.75 -12.72 -27.64
CA LEU A 30 4.96 -14.05 -28.23
C LEU A 30 5.80 -13.99 -29.51
N SER A 31 5.37 -13.22 -30.51
CA SER A 31 5.99 -13.20 -31.84
C SER A 31 7.44 -12.69 -31.81
N SER A 32 7.71 -11.68 -30.95
CA SER A 32 9.07 -11.17 -30.76
C SER A 32 9.99 -12.19 -30.10
N HIS A 33 9.47 -12.89 -29.06
CA HIS A 33 10.25 -13.92 -28.36
C HIS A 33 10.47 -15.17 -29.20
N VAL A 34 9.48 -15.59 -30.01
CA VAL A 34 9.64 -16.70 -30.97
C VAL A 34 10.77 -16.38 -31.96
N SER A 35 10.73 -15.18 -32.56
CA SER A 35 11.76 -14.75 -33.50
C SER A 35 13.16 -14.71 -32.87
N ALA A 36 13.26 -14.20 -31.65
CA ALA A 36 14.50 -14.15 -30.89
C ALA A 36 15.01 -15.54 -30.51
N ALA A 37 14.12 -16.43 -30.09
CA ALA A 37 14.45 -17.80 -29.72
C ALA A 37 14.96 -18.61 -30.93
N ALA A 38 14.35 -18.46 -32.10
CA ALA A 38 14.79 -19.10 -33.34
C ALA A 38 16.19 -18.61 -33.76
N LYS A 39 16.43 -17.28 -33.70
CA LYS A 39 17.74 -16.69 -34.05
C LYS A 39 18.86 -17.17 -33.12
N ASN A 40 18.59 -17.33 -31.84
CA ASN A 40 19.58 -17.66 -30.81
C ASN A 40 19.60 -19.15 -30.46
N GLN A 41 18.88 -20.01 -31.19
CA GLN A 41 18.76 -21.46 -30.94
C GLN A 41 18.42 -21.82 -29.51
N VAL A 42 17.49 -21.05 -28.88
CA VAL A 42 17.05 -21.25 -27.51
C VAL A 42 16.20 -22.51 -27.42
N SER A 43 16.43 -23.34 -26.39
CA SER A 43 15.59 -24.53 -26.16
C SER A 43 14.13 -24.14 -25.87
N CYS A 44 13.18 -25.00 -26.24
CA CYS A 44 11.75 -24.78 -25.95
C CYS A 44 11.50 -24.58 -24.44
N PHE A 45 12.24 -25.27 -23.57
CA PHE A 45 12.15 -25.12 -22.12
C PHE A 45 12.52 -23.70 -21.69
N ASN A 46 13.69 -23.20 -22.12
CA ASN A 46 14.15 -21.85 -21.78
C ASN A 46 13.24 -20.78 -22.37
N PHE A 47 12.74 -20.98 -23.58
CA PHE A 47 11.75 -20.09 -24.20
C PHE A 47 10.48 -19.95 -23.34
N LEU A 48 9.92 -21.08 -22.89
CA LEU A 48 8.74 -21.05 -22.01
C LEU A 48 9.04 -20.44 -20.64
N ALA A 49 10.24 -20.70 -20.08
CA ALA A 49 10.66 -20.13 -18.81
C ALA A 49 10.70 -18.60 -18.86
N VAL A 50 11.32 -18.02 -19.89
CA VAL A 50 11.39 -16.55 -20.09
C VAL A 50 9.99 -15.93 -20.18
N LEU A 51 9.09 -16.53 -20.95
CA LEU A 51 7.71 -16.03 -21.07
C LEU A 51 6.95 -16.15 -19.75
N ALA A 52 7.13 -17.25 -19.01
CA ALA A 52 6.47 -17.45 -17.71
C ALA A 52 6.97 -16.45 -16.65
N GLU A 53 8.27 -16.21 -16.58
CA GLU A 53 8.85 -15.19 -15.70
C GLU A 53 8.36 -13.78 -16.06
N GLY A 54 8.30 -13.45 -17.35
CA GLY A 54 7.77 -12.19 -17.85
C GLY A 54 6.30 -11.99 -17.45
N GLU A 55 5.46 -13.03 -17.57
CA GLU A 55 4.05 -12.97 -17.16
C GLU A 55 3.91 -12.76 -15.64
N LEU A 56 4.72 -13.47 -14.83
CA LEU A 56 4.72 -13.29 -13.37
C LEU A 56 5.12 -11.87 -12.99
N ALA A 57 6.19 -11.34 -13.58
CA ALA A 57 6.63 -9.97 -13.35
C ALA A 57 5.55 -8.94 -13.75
N ALA A 58 4.94 -9.11 -14.92
CA ALA A 58 3.87 -8.23 -15.40
C ALA A 58 2.62 -8.31 -14.51
N ARG A 59 2.25 -9.48 -14.00
CA ARG A 59 1.14 -9.65 -13.04
C ARG A 59 1.43 -8.97 -11.72
N SER A 60 2.63 -9.11 -11.18
CA SER A 60 3.06 -8.45 -9.96
C SER A 60 2.96 -6.93 -10.13
N GLN A 61 3.50 -6.36 -11.21
CA GLN A 61 3.44 -4.93 -11.49
C GLN A 61 2.00 -4.41 -11.60
N ARG A 62 1.13 -5.10 -12.35
CA ARG A 62 -0.30 -4.76 -12.42
C ARG A 62 -0.98 -4.85 -11.05
N GLY A 63 -0.60 -5.84 -10.24
CA GLY A 63 -1.07 -6.01 -8.87
C GLY A 63 -0.66 -4.86 -7.96
N ILE A 64 0.61 -4.44 -8.02
CA ILE A 64 1.14 -3.29 -7.27
C ILE A 64 0.43 -2.00 -7.70
N ALA A 65 0.32 -1.73 -9.00
CA ALA A 65 -0.35 -0.54 -9.51
C ALA A 65 -1.81 -0.43 -9.01
N ARG A 66 -2.55 -1.53 -9.03
CA ARG A 66 -3.93 -1.59 -8.53
C ARG A 66 -4.00 -1.34 -7.02
N ARG A 67 -3.06 -1.89 -6.22
CA ARG A 67 -3.00 -1.65 -4.77
C ARG A 67 -2.67 -0.20 -4.45
N LEU A 68 -1.72 0.41 -5.18
CA LEU A 68 -1.36 1.82 -5.02
C LEU A 68 -2.56 2.73 -5.30
N GLN A 69 -3.31 2.45 -6.35
CA GLN A 69 -4.54 3.19 -6.67
C GLN A 69 -5.61 3.03 -5.57
N ALA A 70 -5.81 1.78 -5.08
CA ALA A 70 -6.78 1.49 -4.03
C ALA A 70 -6.37 2.06 -2.66
N ALA A 71 -5.08 2.26 -2.41
CA ALA A 71 -4.54 2.76 -1.16
C ALA A 71 -4.87 4.24 -0.90
N LYS A 72 -5.32 5.00 -1.90
CA LYS A 72 -5.70 6.41 -1.79
C LYS A 72 -4.62 7.29 -1.17
N ILE A 73 -3.36 6.98 -1.44
CA ILE A 73 -2.22 7.76 -0.96
C ILE A 73 -2.27 9.14 -1.63
N PRO A 74 -2.30 10.26 -0.86
CA PRO A 74 -2.50 11.59 -1.43
C PRO A 74 -1.41 11.99 -2.42
N VAL A 75 -0.15 11.64 -2.11
CA VAL A 75 1.00 11.84 -3.00
C VAL A 75 1.94 10.64 -2.86
N LEU A 76 2.35 10.07 -3.99
CA LEU A 76 3.29 8.95 -4.03
C LEU A 76 4.73 9.47 -3.90
N TYR A 77 5.16 9.70 -2.67
CA TYR A 77 6.54 10.07 -2.37
C TYR A 77 7.48 8.86 -2.45
N SER A 78 8.75 9.12 -2.82
CA SER A 78 9.88 8.21 -2.57
C SER A 78 10.66 8.67 -1.35
N MET A 79 11.20 7.70 -0.59
CA MET A 79 12.14 8.02 0.49
C MET A 79 13.48 8.55 -0.02
N ASP A 80 13.86 8.24 -1.26
CA ASP A 80 15.09 8.74 -1.89
C ASP A 80 15.09 10.26 -2.05
N SER A 81 13.90 10.85 -2.22
CA SER A 81 13.70 12.30 -2.31
C SER A 81 13.36 12.94 -0.97
N PHE A 82 13.50 12.22 0.16
CA PHE A 82 13.21 12.78 1.47
C PHE A 82 14.35 13.70 1.91
N ASP A 83 14.01 14.95 2.27
CA ASP A 83 14.98 15.88 2.81
C ASP A 83 15.26 15.59 4.28
N TRP A 84 16.41 14.96 4.53
CA TRP A 84 16.85 14.60 5.87
C TRP A 84 17.47 15.77 6.64
N SER A 85 17.67 16.91 6.00
CA SER A 85 18.16 18.12 6.66
C SER A 85 17.06 18.84 7.45
N PHE A 86 15.78 18.55 7.10
CA PHE A 86 14.63 19.13 7.78
C PHE A 86 13.52 18.05 8.00
N PRO A 87 13.02 17.89 9.21
CA PRO A 87 13.34 18.58 10.48
C PRO A 87 14.69 18.14 11.08
N THR A 88 15.34 19.03 11.79
CA THR A 88 16.70 18.82 12.34
C THR A 88 16.83 17.67 13.33
N ARG A 89 15.71 17.15 13.83
CA ARG A 89 15.65 16.06 14.83
C ARG A 89 14.73 14.94 14.37
N ILE A 90 15.04 14.34 13.21
CA ILE A 90 14.37 13.13 12.76
C ILE A 90 15.29 11.93 12.99
N ASN A 91 14.78 10.86 13.58
CA ASN A 91 15.55 9.63 13.76
C ASN A 91 15.55 8.82 12.44
N ARG A 92 16.49 9.14 11.55
CA ARG A 92 16.64 8.47 10.25
C ARG A 92 16.79 6.96 10.37
N PRO A 93 17.66 6.37 11.24
CA PRO A 93 17.77 4.94 11.40
C PRO A 93 16.42 4.27 11.76
N GLN A 94 15.62 4.90 12.62
CA GLN A 94 14.30 4.39 13.00
C GLN A 94 13.33 4.38 11.80
N ILE A 95 13.33 5.42 10.97
CA ILE A 95 12.48 5.46 9.77
C ILE A 95 12.95 4.41 8.75
N GLU A 96 14.25 4.27 8.52
CA GLU A 96 14.80 3.23 7.64
C GLU A 96 14.44 1.83 8.13
N GLN A 97 14.44 1.59 9.45
CA GLN A 97 13.96 0.34 10.04
C GLN A 97 12.45 0.13 9.77
N LEU A 98 11.63 1.16 9.94
CA LEU A 98 10.19 1.08 9.63
C LEU A 98 9.92 0.75 8.17
N MET A 99 10.75 1.25 7.24
CA MET A 99 10.64 0.97 5.80
C MET A 99 10.84 -0.51 5.45
N ARG A 100 11.43 -1.32 6.35
CA ARG A 100 11.49 -2.77 6.20
C ARG A 100 10.14 -3.44 6.46
N LEU A 101 9.22 -2.76 7.15
CA LEU A 101 7.87 -3.20 7.54
C LEU A 101 7.86 -4.40 8.49
N GLU A 102 8.94 -4.64 9.23
CA GLU A 102 9.06 -5.77 10.18
C GLU A 102 8.02 -5.69 11.30
N PHE A 103 7.63 -4.47 11.71
CA PHE A 103 6.57 -4.25 12.70
C PHE A 103 5.23 -4.88 12.31
N MET A 104 4.97 -5.06 11.01
CA MET A 104 3.73 -5.66 10.53
C MET A 104 3.65 -7.17 10.80
N GLN A 105 4.79 -7.85 10.95
CA GLN A 105 4.82 -9.29 11.29
C GLN A 105 4.20 -9.53 12.66
N ASN A 106 4.47 -8.64 13.61
CA ASN A 106 3.94 -8.69 14.98
C ASN A 106 2.64 -7.89 15.15
N LYS A 107 2.02 -7.43 14.06
CA LYS A 107 0.82 -6.59 14.10
C LYS A 107 1.03 -5.30 14.90
N GLY A 108 2.26 -4.81 14.95
CA GLY A 108 2.63 -3.57 15.61
C GLY A 108 1.97 -2.36 14.93
N SER A 109 1.81 -1.30 15.71
CA SER A 109 1.31 -0.01 15.23
C SER A 109 2.39 1.06 15.37
N VAL A 110 2.33 2.08 14.52
CA VAL A 110 3.29 3.19 14.47
C VAL A 110 2.56 4.50 14.73
N VAL A 111 3.05 5.30 15.66
CA VAL A 111 2.55 6.65 15.90
C VAL A 111 3.63 7.64 15.51
N ILE A 112 3.33 8.54 14.58
CA ILE A 112 4.23 9.58 14.10
C ILE A 112 3.74 10.92 14.65
N ILE A 113 4.52 11.51 15.56
CA ILE A 113 4.15 12.73 16.30
C ILE A 113 5.10 13.85 15.90
N GLY A 114 4.59 15.05 15.70
CA GLY A 114 5.41 16.23 15.44
C GLY A 114 4.60 17.41 14.94
N PRO A 115 5.17 18.62 14.89
CA PRO A 115 4.48 19.83 14.42
C PRO A 115 4.06 19.71 12.93
N VAL A 116 3.30 20.70 12.47
CA VAL A 116 2.91 20.80 11.04
C VAL A 116 4.17 20.99 10.18
N GLY A 117 4.19 20.39 8.99
CA GLY A 117 5.25 20.58 8.01
C GLY A 117 6.47 19.66 8.15
N VAL A 118 6.61 18.87 9.24
CA VAL A 118 7.79 18.00 9.47
C VAL A 118 7.78 16.68 8.66
N GLY A 119 6.84 16.49 7.74
CA GLY A 119 6.83 15.32 6.85
C GLY A 119 6.14 14.06 7.39
N LYS A 120 5.32 14.14 8.45
CA LYS A 120 4.59 12.98 9.01
C LYS A 120 3.78 12.22 7.96
N THR A 121 2.92 12.94 7.24
CA THR A 121 2.08 12.37 6.16
C THR A 121 2.93 11.80 5.03
N ARG A 122 4.09 12.42 4.73
CA ARG A 122 5.05 11.90 3.74
C ARG A 122 5.63 10.56 4.17
N ILE A 123 6.07 10.43 5.43
CA ILE A 123 6.59 9.17 5.97
C ILE A 123 5.50 8.10 5.94
N ALA A 124 4.27 8.40 6.38
CA ALA A 124 3.14 7.50 6.33
C ALA A 124 2.85 7.04 4.89
N SER A 125 2.86 7.98 3.91
CA SER A 125 2.68 7.69 2.48
C SER A 125 3.75 6.75 1.94
N CYS A 126 5.03 6.97 2.30
CA CYS A 126 6.14 6.08 1.90
C CYS A 126 5.97 4.66 2.47
N LEU A 127 5.55 4.53 3.73
CA LEU A 127 5.30 3.23 4.36
C LEU A 127 4.14 2.47 3.68
N LEU A 128 3.04 3.17 3.36
CA LEU A 128 1.93 2.58 2.61
C LEU A 128 2.34 2.14 1.20
N ARG A 129 3.09 3.00 0.49
CA ARG A 129 3.65 2.67 -0.82
C ARG A 129 4.49 1.40 -0.73
N ARG A 130 5.41 1.34 0.26
CA ARG A 130 6.26 0.17 0.47
C ARG A 130 5.46 -1.10 0.77
N ALA A 131 4.36 -1.00 1.52
CA ALA A 131 3.44 -2.11 1.75
C ALA A 131 2.79 -2.59 0.45
N CYS A 132 2.33 -1.67 -0.41
CA CYS A 132 1.77 -2.01 -1.72
C CYS A 132 2.80 -2.68 -2.64
N GLU A 133 4.05 -2.22 -2.65
CA GLU A 133 5.18 -2.82 -3.37
C GLU A 133 5.49 -4.25 -2.89
N LYS A 134 5.29 -4.52 -1.58
CA LYS A 134 5.34 -5.88 -1.00
C LYS A 134 4.01 -6.64 -1.11
N GLU A 135 3.18 -6.25 -2.07
CA GLU A 135 1.90 -6.88 -2.41
C GLU A 135 0.86 -6.92 -1.27
N MET A 136 1.02 -6.08 -0.24
CA MET A 136 0.05 -5.94 0.84
C MET A 136 -0.98 -4.85 0.53
N ASN A 137 -2.24 -5.07 0.93
CA ASN A 137 -3.27 -4.04 0.80
C ASN A 137 -3.07 -2.97 1.87
N ALA A 138 -3.04 -1.72 1.45
CA ALA A 138 -2.88 -0.56 2.31
C ALA A 138 -3.99 0.46 2.06
N LEU A 139 -4.25 1.34 3.03
CA LEU A 139 -5.22 2.43 2.89
C LEU A 139 -4.73 3.65 3.66
N PHE A 140 -4.74 4.80 2.98
CA PHE A 140 -4.61 6.12 3.61
C PHE A 140 -5.99 6.75 3.80
N VAL A 141 -6.21 7.36 4.95
CA VAL A 141 -7.48 8.05 5.24
C VAL A 141 -7.28 9.12 6.30
N GLN A 142 -7.98 10.23 6.20
CA GLN A 142 -8.07 11.22 7.26
C GLN A 142 -9.07 10.73 8.34
N ALA A 143 -8.77 11.02 9.60
CA ALA A 143 -9.65 10.58 10.70
C ALA A 143 -11.07 11.12 10.55
N VAL A 144 -11.22 12.37 10.07
CA VAL A 144 -12.53 12.99 9.82
C VAL A 144 -13.36 12.21 8.80
N ASP A 145 -12.71 11.68 7.77
CA ASP A 145 -13.41 10.91 6.73
C ASP A 145 -13.90 9.55 7.27
N ILE A 146 -13.13 8.92 8.17
CA ILE A 146 -13.57 7.68 8.85
C ILE A 146 -14.83 7.96 9.66
N VAL A 147 -14.81 9.02 10.47
CA VAL A 147 -15.92 9.38 11.35
C VAL A 147 -17.17 9.67 10.54
N ASN A 148 -17.08 10.56 9.55
CA ASN A 148 -18.21 10.93 8.70
C ASN A 148 -18.78 9.72 7.93
N ASP A 149 -17.91 8.87 7.36
CA ASP A 149 -18.31 7.70 6.60
C ASP A 149 -19.00 6.65 7.48
N LEU A 150 -18.51 6.43 8.71
CA LEU A 150 -19.08 5.45 9.64
C LEU A 150 -20.36 5.95 10.33
N LEU A 151 -20.46 7.23 10.68
CA LEU A 151 -21.70 7.81 11.19
C LEU A 151 -22.81 7.76 10.13
N ALA A 152 -22.51 8.13 8.89
CA ALA A 152 -23.46 8.00 7.79
C ALA A 152 -23.88 6.54 7.54
N ALA A 153 -22.96 5.58 7.69
CA ALA A 153 -23.26 4.15 7.57
C ALA A 153 -24.13 3.63 8.74
N LYS A 154 -23.96 4.19 9.95
CA LYS A 154 -24.81 3.88 11.12
C LYS A 154 -26.26 4.28 10.85
N MET A 155 -26.48 5.48 10.30
CA MET A 155 -27.83 5.96 9.90
C MET A 155 -28.46 5.11 8.79
N ARG A 156 -27.65 4.55 7.88
CA ARG A 156 -28.11 3.71 6.76
C ARG A 156 -28.18 2.21 7.10
N HIS A 157 -27.99 1.82 8.35
CA HIS A 157 -27.98 0.44 8.84
C HIS A 157 -26.96 -0.47 8.13
N CYS A 158 -25.86 0.08 7.55
CA CYS A 158 -24.80 -0.67 6.88
C CYS A 158 -23.42 -0.53 7.57
N PHE A 159 -23.42 -0.19 8.86
CA PHE A 159 -22.20 0.09 9.64
C PHE A 159 -21.18 -1.06 9.59
N ALA A 160 -21.61 -2.30 9.81
CA ALA A 160 -20.72 -3.45 9.86
C ALA A 160 -20.00 -3.71 8.53
N GLU A 161 -20.69 -3.50 7.41
CA GLU A 161 -20.11 -3.60 6.07
C GLU A 161 -19.11 -2.48 5.83
N ARG A 162 -19.49 -1.24 6.16
CA ARG A 162 -18.65 -0.07 5.95
C ARG A 162 -17.38 -0.10 6.81
N LEU A 163 -17.48 -0.59 8.03
CA LEU A 163 -16.36 -0.76 8.95
C LEU A 163 -15.28 -1.71 8.36
N LYS A 164 -15.67 -2.73 7.59
CA LYS A 164 -14.72 -3.64 6.92
C LYS A 164 -13.73 -2.89 6.04
N LYS A 165 -14.12 -1.79 5.40
CA LYS A 165 -13.22 -0.94 4.58
C LYS A 165 -11.99 -0.49 5.35
N TYR A 166 -12.14 -0.17 6.64
CA TYR A 166 -11.06 0.32 7.50
C TYR A 166 -10.36 -0.78 8.29
N VAL A 167 -11.02 -1.90 8.50
CA VAL A 167 -10.47 -3.03 9.27
C VAL A 167 -9.69 -4.01 8.39
N SER A 168 -10.10 -4.23 7.14
CA SER A 168 -9.52 -5.24 6.25
C SER A 168 -8.10 -4.94 5.72
N PRO A 169 -7.67 -3.69 5.44
CA PRO A 169 -6.33 -3.44 4.94
C PRO A 169 -5.25 -3.96 5.88
N ALA A 170 -4.18 -4.54 5.33
CA ALA A 170 -3.04 -5.02 6.13
C ALA A 170 -2.36 -3.85 6.87
N LEU A 171 -2.27 -2.68 6.21
CA LEU A 171 -1.76 -1.44 6.78
C LEU A 171 -2.75 -0.30 6.55
N LEU A 172 -3.18 0.35 7.64
CA LEU A 172 -4.03 1.53 7.61
C LEU A 172 -3.25 2.72 8.13
N ALA A 173 -3.19 3.81 7.39
CA ALA A 173 -2.71 5.09 7.90
C ALA A 173 -3.90 6.01 8.18
N ILE A 174 -4.00 6.48 9.41
CA ILE A 174 -5.00 7.45 9.88
C ILE A 174 -4.28 8.76 10.13
N ASP A 175 -4.60 9.77 9.31
CA ASP A 175 -3.96 11.07 9.37
C ASP A 175 -4.79 12.02 10.24
N GLU A 176 -4.11 12.76 11.12
CA GLU A 176 -4.62 13.83 11.93
C GLU A 176 -5.86 13.55 12.81
N PRO A 177 -5.91 12.45 13.59
CA PRO A 177 -7.05 12.22 14.51
C PRO A 177 -7.15 13.27 15.64
N GLY A 178 -6.07 13.98 15.98
CA GLY A 178 -6.01 14.90 17.09
C GLY A 178 -6.62 16.29 16.84
N TYR A 179 -7.02 16.63 15.60
CA TYR A 179 -7.67 17.91 15.27
C TYR A 179 -9.19 17.85 15.23
N LEU A 180 -9.77 16.66 15.32
CA LEU A 180 -11.21 16.50 15.35
C LEU A 180 -11.75 16.92 16.74
N PRO A 181 -12.65 17.91 16.81
CA PRO A 181 -13.56 18.04 17.93
C PRO A 181 -14.52 16.86 17.84
N LEU A 182 -14.05 15.67 18.31
CA LEU A 182 -14.87 14.47 18.31
C LEU A 182 -15.97 14.65 19.37
N ASP A 183 -17.23 14.61 18.94
CA ASP A 183 -18.32 14.31 19.82
C ASP A 183 -18.21 12.84 20.31
N LYS A 184 -19.06 12.46 21.24
CA LYS A 184 -19.02 11.11 21.81
C LYS A 184 -19.20 10.02 20.76
N GLU A 185 -20.07 10.24 19.76
CA GLU A 185 -20.35 9.26 18.72
C GLU A 185 -19.19 9.12 17.74
N GLY A 186 -18.57 10.23 17.35
CA GLY A 186 -17.38 10.21 16.51
C GLY A 186 -16.19 9.51 17.16
N ALA A 187 -15.98 9.74 18.46
CA ALA A 187 -14.96 9.04 19.23
C ALA A 187 -15.24 7.53 19.29
N GLU A 188 -16.50 7.13 19.50
CA GLU A 188 -16.91 5.73 19.57
C GLU A 188 -16.65 4.99 18.26
N VAL A 189 -17.04 5.55 17.11
CA VAL A 189 -16.83 4.87 15.81
C VAL A 189 -15.36 4.76 15.46
N LEU A 190 -14.56 5.77 15.79
CA LEU A 190 -13.11 5.73 15.58
C LEU A 190 -12.45 4.69 16.49
N PHE A 191 -12.87 4.62 17.76
CA PHE A 191 -12.42 3.61 18.71
C PHE A 191 -12.72 2.19 18.22
N GLN A 192 -13.89 1.95 17.60
CA GLN A 192 -14.20 0.65 17.03
C GLN A 192 -13.23 0.23 15.93
N VAL A 193 -12.74 1.18 15.10
CA VAL A 193 -11.71 0.89 14.09
C VAL A 193 -10.42 0.44 14.78
N PHE A 194 -9.93 1.20 15.77
CA PHE A 194 -8.71 0.85 16.50
C PHE A 194 -8.84 -0.50 17.22
N SER A 195 -9.93 -0.71 17.97
CA SER A 195 -10.18 -1.92 18.73
C SER A 195 -10.19 -3.18 17.86
N LYS A 196 -10.87 -3.13 16.70
CA LYS A 196 -10.91 -4.27 15.77
C LYS A 196 -9.58 -4.54 15.05
N ARG A 197 -8.71 -3.53 14.94
CA ARG A 197 -7.39 -3.68 14.34
C ARG A 197 -6.32 -4.08 15.34
N TYR A 198 -6.52 -3.79 16.62
CA TYR A 198 -5.55 -4.08 17.67
C TYR A 198 -5.13 -5.56 17.65
N LYS A 199 -3.83 -5.83 17.61
CA LYS A 199 -3.21 -7.17 17.49
C LYS A 199 -3.69 -8.03 16.30
N GLN A 200 -4.44 -7.46 15.36
CA GLN A 200 -4.91 -8.15 14.15
C GLN A 200 -4.25 -7.61 12.88
N LYS A 201 -4.11 -6.29 12.82
CA LYS A 201 -3.58 -5.55 11.67
C LYS A 201 -2.77 -4.36 12.14
N SER A 202 -1.83 -3.91 11.32
CA SER A 202 -0.98 -2.77 11.64
C SER A 202 -1.64 -1.45 11.28
N THR A 203 -1.43 -0.44 12.13
CA THR A 203 -1.98 0.90 11.94
C THR A 203 -0.88 1.95 12.10
N ILE A 204 -0.86 2.93 11.22
CA ILE A 204 -0.05 4.14 11.35
C ILE A 204 -0.98 5.26 11.76
N VAL A 205 -0.60 6.04 12.76
CA VAL A 205 -1.30 7.23 13.17
C VAL A 205 -0.36 8.42 13.08
N THR A 206 -0.75 9.47 12.39
CA THR A 206 0.01 10.73 12.40
C THR A 206 -0.74 11.75 13.23
N THR A 207 -0.06 12.47 14.10
CA THR A 207 -0.69 13.49 14.92
C THR A 207 0.21 14.70 15.13
N ASN A 208 -0.41 15.86 15.30
CA ASN A 208 0.29 17.07 15.67
C ASN A 208 0.26 17.19 17.20
N MET A 209 1.43 17.29 17.83
CA MET A 209 1.47 17.72 19.23
C MET A 209 1.19 19.22 19.28
N LYS A 210 0.01 19.63 19.77
CA LYS A 210 -0.07 20.93 20.44
C LYS A 210 0.67 20.77 21.75
N GLY A 211 1.80 21.47 21.88
CA GLY A 211 2.51 21.54 23.15
C GLY A 211 1.53 21.99 24.25
N ARG A 212 1.12 21.10 25.11
CA ARG A 212 0.73 21.44 26.45
C ARG A 212 2.03 21.56 27.22
N GLU A 213 2.20 22.76 27.75
CA GLU A 213 3.16 23.16 28.80
C GLU A 213 4.47 23.81 28.37
N GLY A 214 4.55 25.08 28.78
CA GLY A 214 5.67 25.70 29.47
C GLY A 214 6.93 26.02 28.67
N GLY A 215 7.05 27.26 28.20
CA GLY A 215 8.34 28.00 28.20
C GLY A 215 9.53 27.30 27.54
N GLY A 216 9.57 27.22 26.24
CA GLY A 216 10.78 26.71 25.59
C GLY A 216 10.54 26.49 24.10
N GLY A 217 11.33 27.11 23.26
CA GLY A 217 11.24 27.21 21.82
C GLY A 217 10.60 26.03 21.07
N PHE A 218 9.99 26.35 19.96
CA PHE A 218 9.38 25.38 19.02
C PHE A 218 10.36 24.24 18.72
N ASP A 219 10.17 23.09 19.36
CA ASP A 219 10.95 21.90 19.04
C ASP A 219 10.42 21.27 17.75
N ASN A 220 11.09 21.54 16.62
CA ASN A 220 10.76 20.99 15.30
C ASN A 220 11.11 19.49 15.19
N SER A 221 10.96 18.72 16.25
CA SER A 221 11.25 17.29 16.23
C SER A 221 10.04 16.44 15.84
N ALA A 222 10.24 15.50 14.93
CA ALA A 222 9.30 14.41 14.71
C ALA A 222 9.69 13.20 15.58
N ARG A 223 8.75 12.67 16.31
CA ARG A 223 8.94 11.46 17.14
C ARG A 223 8.14 10.31 16.56
N VAL A 224 8.75 9.15 16.53
CA VAL A 224 8.10 7.91 16.10
C VAL A 224 8.08 6.95 17.27
N ALA A 225 6.91 6.50 17.67
CA ALA A 225 6.71 5.48 18.68
C ALA A 225 6.09 4.22 18.02
N CYS A 226 6.65 3.06 18.36
CA CYS A 226 6.09 1.76 17.98
C CYS A 226 5.39 1.15 19.20
N ALA A 227 4.17 0.67 19.04
CA ALA A 227 3.38 -0.02 20.04
C ALA A 227 2.93 -1.39 19.53
#